data_3bf88f17fac6c0c0b982b34343acc55c
#
_entry.id   3bf88f17fac6c0c0b982b34343acc55c
#
_cell.length_a   1.000
_cell.length_b   1.000
_cell.length_c   1.000
_cell.angle_alpha   90.00
_cell.angle_beta   90.00
_cell.angle_gamma   90.00
#
_symmetry.space_group_name_H-M   'P 1'
#
loop_
_entity.id
_entity.type
_entity.pdbx_description
1 polymer ?
#
loop_
_entity_poly.entity_id
_entity_poly.type
_entity_poly.pdbx_seq_one_letter_code
_entity_poly.pdbx_strand_id
1 'polypeptide(L)'
;QPDAVVIPGSKQTLRDLAYLHRSGLGLQVQSFAKSGGHVFGVCGGMQMLGCSLIDPQGLEGLTSQNATNNLAGLNLLPLHTVFEQDKALRQREVISNWPDTTKVIGFELHHGISQPINDDDKTLQPIANDPSLGWVKKHEDLGNVAGTYLHGIFDNGSWRRHWLNMLRQRKKLTPLPITYPHHGEQKELLLDRLADAFEQHVDISPLLEA
;
A
#
# COMPACT_ATOMS: atom_id res chain seq x y z
N GLN A 1 -14.97 10.43 12.53
CA GLN A 1 -13.64 10.36 11.94
C GLN A 1 -13.26 8.89 11.71
N PRO A 2 -12.61 8.54 10.60
CA PRO A 2 -12.10 7.18 10.38
C PRO A 2 -10.97 6.85 11.38
N ASP A 3 -10.67 5.56 11.56
CA ASP A 3 -9.56 5.12 12.40
C ASP A 3 -8.25 5.07 11.62
N ALA A 4 -8.34 4.90 10.32
CA ALA A 4 -7.22 4.95 9.39
C ALA A 4 -7.68 5.43 8.01
N VAL A 5 -6.76 5.97 7.22
CA VAL A 5 -6.95 6.30 5.81
C VAL A 5 -5.98 5.45 4.99
N VAL A 6 -6.50 4.78 3.96
CA VAL A 6 -5.68 4.04 3.00
C VAL A 6 -5.78 4.72 1.64
N ILE A 7 -4.64 5.07 1.06
CA ILE A 7 -4.54 5.58 -0.32
C ILE A 7 -4.10 4.41 -1.21
N PRO A 8 -4.96 3.93 -2.10
CA PRO A 8 -4.66 2.77 -2.94
C PRO A 8 -3.63 3.10 -4.02
N GLY A 9 -3.20 2.06 -4.74
CA GLY A 9 -2.41 2.21 -5.95
C GLY A 9 -3.16 2.95 -7.06
N SER A 10 -2.41 3.61 -7.91
CA SER A 10 -2.93 4.35 -9.06
C SER A 10 -2.18 3.98 -10.34
N LYS A 11 -2.87 4.03 -11.46
CA LYS A 11 -2.29 3.95 -12.82
C LYS A 11 -1.93 5.33 -13.39
N GLN A 12 -2.33 6.41 -12.72
CA GLN A 12 -2.12 7.79 -13.13
C GLN A 12 -1.81 8.64 -11.89
N THR A 13 -0.71 8.30 -11.23
CA THR A 13 -0.35 8.82 -9.89
C THR A 13 -0.34 10.34 -9.83
N LEU A 14 0.28 11.00 -10.83
CA LEU A 14 0.35 12.46 -10.85
C LEU A 14 -1.03 13.11 -11.04
N ARG A 15 -1.90 12.50 -11.86
CA ARG A 15 -3.26 13.01 -12.10
C ARG A 15 -4.11 12.88 -10.84
N ASP A 16 -4.01 11.75 -10.15
CA ASP A 16 -4.75 11.51 -8.91
C ASP A 16 -4.24 12.41 -7.79
N LEU A 17 -2.94 12.62 -7.69
CA LEU A 17 -2.35 13.59 -6.76
C LEU A 17 -2.85 15.02 -7.03
N ALA A 18 -2.86 15.43 -8.29
CA ALA A 18 -3.41 16.73 -8.69
C ALA A 18 -4.91 16.84 -8.34
N TYR A 19 -5.68 15.75 -8.42
CA TYR A 19 -7.06 15.72 -7.96
C TYR A 19 -7.16 15.86 -6.44
N LEU A 20 -6.34 15.14 -5.66
CA LEU A 20 -6.30 15.27 -4.20
C LEU A 20 -6.03 16.71 -3.76
N HIS A 21 -5.11 17.42 -4.46
CA HIS A 21 -4.85 18.83 -4.18
C HIS A 21 -6.04 19.72 -4.53
N ARG A 22 -6.61 19.60 -5.73
CA ARG A 22 -7.72 20.45 -6.19
C ARG A 22 -9.01 20.25 -5.40
N SER A 23 -9.30 19.01 -5.00
CA SER A 23 -10.52 18.66 -4.26
C SER A 23 -10.45 19.03 -2.77
N GLY A 24 -9.26 19.38 -2.25
CA GLY A 24 -9.04 19.59 -0.83
C GLY A 24 -8.92 18.29 0.00
N LEU A 25 -9.10 17.11 -0.61
CA LEU A 25 -8.94 15.83 0.08
C LEU A 25 -7.51 15.63 0.60
N GLY A 26 -6.50 16.10 -0.15
CA GLY A 26 -5.10 16.07 0.31
C GLY A 26 -4.90 16.80 1.63
N LEU A 27 -5.47 17.99 1.77
CA LEU A 27 -5.44 18.75 3.04
C LEU A 27 -6.16 18.02 4.19
N GLN A 28 -7.27 17.34 3.89
CA GLN A 28 -7.97 16.54 4.89
C GLN A 28 -7.12 15.35 5.36
N VAL A 29 -6.45 14.63 4.45
CA VAL A 29 -5.54 13.54 4.79
C VAL A 29 -4.37 14.06 5.62
N GLN A 30 -3.76 15.19 5.24
CA GLN A 30 -2.68 15.82 6.01
C GLN A 30 -3.15 16.22 7.41
N SER A 31 -4.33 16.84 7.54
CA SER A 31 -4.92 17.23 8.82
C SER A 31 -5.21 16.02 9.69
N PHE A 32 -5.74 14.94 9.09
CA PHE A 32 -6.00 13.67 9.76
C PHE A 32 -4.70 13.04 10.31
N ALA A 33 -3.64 12.98 9.51
CA ALA A 33 -2.33 12.48 9.95
C ALA A 33 -1.75 13.33 11.09
N LYS A 34 -1.79 14.67 10.96
CA LYS A 34 -1.32 15.60 12.00
C LYS A 34 -2.10 15.50 13.32
N SER A 35 -3.39 15.15 13.25
CA SER A 35 -4.21 14.89 14.44
C SER A 35 -4.01 13.48 15.03
N GLY A 36 -3.03 12.75 14.53
CA GLY A 36 -2.67 11.44 15.03
C GLY A 36 -3.38 10.27 14.33
N GLY A 37 -4.02 10.49 13.20
CA GLY A 37 -4.60 9.41 12.38
C GLY A 37 -3.54 8.55 11.70
N HIS A 38 -3.85 7.27 11.50
CA HIS A 38 -2.99 6.37 10.72
C HIS A 38 -3.26 6.54 9.23
N VAL A 39 -2.20 6.72 8.44
CA VAL A 39 -2.29 6.81 6.97
C VAL A 39 -1.41 5.75 6.34
N PHE A 40 -1.95 5.01 5.38
CA PHE A 40 -1.24 3.97 4.66
C PHE A 40 -1.38 4.14 3.15
N GLY A 41 -0.26 4.16 2.43
CA GLY A 41 -0.23 4.26 0.97
C GLY A 41 0.23 2.95 0.33
N VAL A 42 -0.43 2.52 -0.74
CA VAL A 42 0.00 1.37 -1.55
C VAL A 42 0.44 1.87 -2.92
N CYS A 43 1.65 1.51 -3.36
CA CYS A 43 2.19 1.84 -4.68
C CYS A 43 2.10 3.35 -4.97
N GLY A 44 1.31 3.78 -5.95
CA GLY A 44 1.05 5.20 -6.22
C GLY A 44 0.56 5.96 -4.99
N GLY A 45 -0.20 5.31 -4.10
CA GLY A 45 -0.60 5.89 -2.82
C GLY A 45 0.58 6.24 -1.92
N MET A 46 1.60 5.36 -1.83
CA MET A 46 2.83 5.68 -1.10
C MET A 46 3.58 6.85 -1.76
N GLN A 47 3.69 6.84 -3.08
CA GLN A 47 4.33 7.92 -3.83
C GLN A 47 3.66 9.27 -3.53
N MET A 48 2.32 9.33 -3.56
CA MET A 48 1.55 10.53 -3.24
C MET A 48 1.76 11.03 -1.80
N LEU A 49 2.06 10.14 -0.84
CA LEU A 49 2.40 10.52 0.53
C LEU A 49 3.76 11.20 0.66
N GLY A 50 4.65 11.05 -0.34
CA GLY A 50 5.98 11.66 -0.39
C GLY A 50 5.98 13.18 -0.41
N CYS A 51 7.17 13.77 -0.48
CA CYS A 51 7.36 15.22 -0.59
C CYS A 51 7.27 15.69 -2.04
N SER A 52 7.79 14.91 -2.98
CA SER A 52 7.76 15.26 -4.41
C SER A 52 7.72 14.03 -5.31
N LEU A 53 7.05 14.19 -6.44
CA LEU A 53 6.99 13.23 -7.53
C LEU A 53 7.52 13.92 -8.78
N ILE A 54 8.53 13.30 -9.41
CA ILE A 54 9.26 13.83 -10.54
C ILE A 54 9.11 12.85 -11.71
N ASP A 55 8.54 13.32 -12.82
CA ASP A 55 8.35 12.53 -14.03
C ASP A 55 9.08 13.18 -15.22
N PRO A 56 10.40 12.99 -15.34
CA PRO A 56 11.20 13.69 -16.34
C PRO A 56 10.86 13.26 -17.76
N GLN A 57 10.22 12.12 -17.95
CA GLN A 57 9.94 11.53 -19.26
C GLN A 57 8.45 11.57 -19.64
N GLY A 58 7.58 12.04 -18.75
CA GLY A 58 6.13 12.13 -19.00
C GLY A 58 5.43 10.77 -19.01
N LEU A 59 5.93 9.79 -18.26
CA LEU A 59 5.42 8.42 -18.22
C LEU A 59 4.02 8.33 -17.59
N GLU A 60 3.73 9.22 -16.65
CA GLU A 60 2.45 9.28 -15.92
C GLU A 60 1.39 10.16 -16.61
N GLY A 61 1.69 10.64 -17.82
CA GLY A 61 0.69 11.17 -18.75
C GLY A 61 0.02 12.49 -18.38
N LEU A 62 0.71 13.41 -17.71
CA LEU A 62 0.27 14.82 -17.67
C LEU A 62 0.50 15.46 -19.04
N THR A 63 -0.46 15.28 -19.96
CA THR A 63 -0.35 15.65 -21.37
C THR A 63 -0.65 17.12 -21.67
N SER A 64 -0.70 18.02 -20.69
CA SER A 64 -0.81 19.44 -20.98
C SER A 64 0.57 20.04 -21.23
N GLN A 65 0.73 20.78 -22.34
CA GLN A 65 1.96 21.46 -22.73
C GLN A 65 2.53 22.44 -21.65
N ASN A 66 1.79 22.65 -20.56
CA ASN A 66 2.14 23.50 -19.42
C ASN A 66 2.20 22.74 -18.09
N ALA A 67 2.09 21.41 -18.07
CA ALA A 67 2.20 20.64 -16.83
C ALA A 67 3.68 20.49 -16.49
N THR A 68 4.09 21.02 -15.37
CA THR A 68 5.38 20.68 -14.77
C THR A 68 5.34 19.19 -14.47
N ASN A 69 6.30 18.43 -15.02
CA ASN A 69 6.47 17.01 -14.74
C ASN A 69 6.87 16.73 -13.27
N ASN A 70 6.69 17.73 -12.40
CA ASN A 70 6.99 17.67 -10.98
C ASN A 70 5.78 18.15 -10.19
N LEU A 71 5.35 17.34 -9.26
CA LEU A 71 4.28 17.69 -8.30
C LEU A 71 4.77 17.55 -6.87
N ALA A 72 4.35 18.50 -6.02
CA ALA A 72 4.48 18.34 -4.59
C ALA A 72 3.54 17.21 -4.13
N GLY A 73 4.07 16.27 -3.35
CA GLY A 73 3.28 15.24 -2.71
C GLY A 73 2.52 15.78 -1.49
N LEU A 74 1.94 14.88 -0.71
CA LEU A 74 1.22 15.23 0.52
C LEU A 74 2.17 15.52 1.69
N ASN A 75 3.48 15.39 1.52
CA ASN A 75 4.51 15.69 2.51
C ASN A 75 4.29 15.01 3.88
N LEU A 76 3.83 13.78 3.86
CA LEU A 76 3.58 12.95 5.05
C LEU A 76 4.71 11.94 5.28
N LEU A 77 5.35 11.47 4.20
CA LEU A 77 6.58 10.69 4.24
C LEU A 77 7.72 11.53 3.64
N PRO A 78 8.92 11.56 4.27
CA PRO A 78 10.08 12.29 3.75
C PRO A 78 10.74 11.53 2.58
N LEU A 79 9.99 11.34 1.50
CA LEU A 79 10.41 10.60 0.31
C LEU A 79 10.35 11.49 -0.94
N HIS A 80 11.32 11.29 -1.83
CA HIS A 80 11.23 11.72 -3.22
C HIS A 80 10.94 10.52 -4.11
N THR A 81 10.07 10.68 -5.09
CA THR A 81 9.82 9.68 -6.12
C THR A 81 10.23 10.21 -7.48
N VAL A 82 11.05 9.45 -8.21
CA VAL A 82 11.40 9.71 -9.60
C VAL A 82 10.83 8.58 -10.45
N PHE A 83 10.00 8.92 -11.45
CA PHE A 83 9.47 7.94 -12.40
C PHE A 83 10.50 7.57 -13.43
N GLU A 84 10.65 6.28 -13.70
CA GLU A 84 11.60 5.70 -14.65
C GLU A 84 10.88 4.80 -15.64
N GLN A 85 11.50 4.58 -16.82
CA GLN A 85 10.93 3.72 -17.87
C GLN A 85 10.82 2.26 -17.42
N ASP A 86 11.79 1.81 -16.63
CA ASP A 86 11.83 0.44 -16.16
C ASP A 86 10.71 0.21 -15.14
N LYS A 87 9.91 -0.79 -15.45
CA LYS A 87 8.81 -1.22 -14.59
C LYS A 87 9.23 -2.39 -13.74
N ALA A 88 9.17 -2.22 -12.43
CA ALA A 88 9.30 -3.34 -11.54
C ALA A 88 8.08 -4.26 -11.67
N LEU A 89 8.29 -5.54 -11.94
CA LEU A 89 7.25 -6.58 -11.92
C LEU A 89 7.86 -7.86 -11.39
N ARG A 90 7.58 -8.20 -10.14
CA ARG A 90 8.12 -9.42 -9.52
C ARG A 90 7.30 -9.86 -8.32
N GLN A 91 7.22 -11.18 -8.15
CA GLN A 91 6.72 -11.77 -6.91
C GLN A 91 7.72 -11.51 -5.78
N ARG A 92 7.18 -11.24 -4.59
CA ARG A 92 7.98 -10.92 -3.42
C ARG A 92 7.54 -11.77 -2.23
N GLU A 93 8.54 -12.28 -1.54
CA GLU A 93 8.41 -12.90 -0.24
C GLU A 93 9.45 -12.26 0.67
N VAL A 94 9.00 -11.56 1.71
CA VAL A 94 9.88 -10.77 2.58
C VAL A 94 9.42 -10.87 4.04
N ILE A 95 10.27 -10.40 4.93
CA ILE A 95 9.92 -10.25 6.35
C ILE A 95 9.57 -8.79 6.60
N SER A 96 8.36 -8.52 7.06
CA SER A 96 7.96 -7.18 7.46
C SER A 96 8.64 -6.79 8.78
N ASN A 97 8.96 -5.50 8.92
CA ASN A 97 9.49 -4.92 10.15
C ASN A 97 8.41 -4.13 10.90
N TRP A 98 7.27 -3.91 10.26
CA TRP A 98 6.15 -3.14 10.79
C TRP A 98 4.83 -3.62 10.16
N PRO A 99 3.70 -3.67 10.91
CA PRO A 99 3.53 -3.29 12.32
C PRO A 99 4.20 -4.27 13.30
N ASP A 100 4.53 -5.46 12.84
CA ASP A 100 5.25 -6.49 13.57
C ASP A 100 6.10 -7.33 12.59
N THR A 101 7.03 -8.12 13.14
CA THR A 101 7.88 -9.01 12.35
C THR A 101 7.08 -10.22 11.91
N THR A 102 6.77 -10.30 10.61
CA THR A 102 6.03 -11.43 10.04
C THR A 102 6.39 -11.63 8.57
N LYS A 103 6.30 -12.86 8.11
CA LYS A 103 6.44 -13.19 6.70
C LYS A 103 5.27 -12.62 5.91
N VAL A 104 5.56 -11.93 4.82
CA VAL A 104 4.56 -11.38 3.89
C VAL A 104 4.89 -11.75 2.46
N ILE A 105 3.85 -12.05 1.70
CA ILE A 105 3.90 -12.40 0.29
C ILE A 105 3.08 -11.39 -0.49
N GLY A 106 3.53 -11.03 -1.67
CA GLY A 106 2.81 -10.13 -2.56
C GLY A 106 3.55 -9.96 -3.87
N PHE A 107 3.24 -8.90 -4.58
CA PHE A 107 3.94 -8.58 -5.81
C PHE A 107 4.26 -7.09 -5.88
N GLU A 108 5.33 -6.78 -6.56
CA GLU A 108 5.80 -5.44 -6.84
C GLU A 108 5.42 -5.10 -8.28
N LEU A 109 4.72 -3.97 -8.47
CA LEU A 109 4.29 -3.49 -9.78
C LEU A 109 4.22 -1.97 -9.77
N HIS A 110 5.29 -1.29 -10.19
CA HIS A 110 5.32 0.17 -10.22
C HIS A 110 6.33 0.70 -11.22
N HIS A 111 6.15 1.95 -11.61
CA HIS A 111 7.15 2.80 -12.21
C HIS A 111 7.72 3.74 -11.14
N GLY A 112 8.99 4.06 -11.29
CA GLY A 112 9.68 5.01 -10.40
C GLY A 112 10.19 4.40 -9.10
N ILE A 113 11.12 5.11 -8.52
CA ILE A 113 11.86 4.76 -7.31
C ILE A 113 11.59 5.84 -6.28
N SER A 114 11.17 5.42 -5.08
CA SER A 114 11.02 6.30 -3.92
C SER A 114 12.22 6.13 -3.00
N GLN A 115 12.83 7.24 -2.63
CA GLN A 115 14.00 7.26 -1.75
C GLN A 115 13.80 8.29 -0.62
N PRO A 116 14.37 8.05 0.58
CA PRO A 116 14.41 9.05 1.64
C PRO A 116 15.09 10.33 1.18
N ILE A 117 14.60 11.47 1.66
CA ILE A 117 15.25 12.78 1.46
C ILE A 117 16.54 12.85 2.28
N ASN A 118 16.54 12.21 3.44
CA ASN A 118 17.66 12.13 4.35
C ASN A 118 17.75 10.70 4.89
N ASP A 119 18.82 10.01 4.59
CA ASP A 119 19.07 8.63 5.02
C ASP A 119 19.29 8.53 6.55
N ASP A 120 19.63 9.64 7.22
CA ASP A 120 19.82 9.70 8.66
C ASP A 120 18.53 9.98 9.46
N ASP A 121 17.37 10.09 8.81
CA ASP A 121 16.09 10.31 9.50
C ASP A 121 15.67 9.08 10.31
N LYS A 122 15.99 9.09 11.60
CA LYS A 122 15.68 7.99 12.53
C LYS A 122 14.19 7.74 12.73
N THR A 123 13.32 8.68 12.33
CA THR A 123 11.86 8.49 12.41
C THR A 123 11.32 7.67 11.25
N LEU A 124 12.09 7.58 10.16
CA LEU A 124 11.75 6.82 8.96
C LEU A 124 12.44 5.44 9.01
N GLN A 125 11.68 4.38 8.90
CA GLN A 125 12.17 3.01 8.94
C GLN A 125 11.65 2.20 7.76
N PRO A 126 12.44 1.25 7.22
CA PRO A 126 11.94 0.33 6.20
C PRO A 126 10.76 -0.51 6.73
N ILE A 127 9.72 -0.65 5.93
CA ILE A 127 8.53 -1.46 6.28
C ILE A 127 8.82 -2.97 6.30
N ALA A 128 9.87 -3.39 5.58
CA ALA A 128 10.31 -4.78 5.47
C ALA A 128 11.84 -4.87 5.47
N ASN A 129 12.39 -6.09 5.48
CA ASN A 129 13.82 -6.36 5.38
C ASN A 129 14.44 -5.92 4.04
N ASP A 130 13.61 -5.59 3.04
CA ASP A 130 14.03 -4.91 1.81
C ASP A 130 13.55 -3.46 1.83
N PRO A 131 14.46 -2.48 1.98
CA PRO A 131 14.09 -1.06 2.06
C PRO A 131 13.43 -0.51 0.79
N SER A 132 13.68 -1.13 -0.38
CA SER A 132 13.08 -0.68 -1.64
C SER A 132 11.56 -0.84 -1.67
N LEU A 133 11.00 -1.67 -0.79
CA LEU A 133 9.57 -1.98 -0.75
C LEU A 133 8.72 -0.97 0.00
N GLY A 134 9.30 -0.06 0.75
CA GLY A 134 8.52 0.97 1.41
C GLY A 134 9.01 1.37 2.79
N TRP A 135 8.28 2.30 3.37
CA TRP A 135 8.71 3.02 4.56
C TRP A 135 7.57 3.26 5.54
N VAL A 136 7.94 3.39 6.80
CA VAL A 136 7.04 3.84 7.86
C VAL A 136 7.70 4.97 8.63
N LYS A 137 6.98 6.07 8.79
CA LYS A 137 7.32 7.16 9.70
C LYS A 137 6.56 6.95 10.99
N LYS A 138 7.32 6.59 12.04
CA LYS A 138 6.77 6.34 13.38
C LYS A 138 6.68 7.63 14.16
N HIS A 139 5.60 7.77 14.91
CA HIS A 139 5.43 8.81 15.93
C HIS A 139 5.09 8.13 17.24
N GLU A 140 5.72 8.56 18.33
CA GLU A 140 5.53 7.94 19.64
C GLU A 140 4.08 8.03 20.13
N ASP A 141 3.45 9.22 20.00
CA ASP A 141 2.11 9.49 20.51
C ASP A 141 1.05 9.69 19.43
N LEU A 142 1.45 9.72 18.16
CA LEU A 142 0.57 9.96 17.01
C LEU A 142 0.39 8.70 16.16
N GLY A 143 -0.49 8.77 15.18
CA GLY A 143 -0.64 7.74 14.17
C GLY A 143 0.58 7.64 13.27
N ASN A 144 0.89 6.44 12.83
CA ASN A 144 1.98 6.21 11.89
C ASN A 144 1.54 6.52 10.46
N VAL A 145 2.43 7.07 9.68
CA VAL A 145 2.28 7.16 8.23
C VAL A 145 3.20 6.12 7.59
N ALA A 146 2.63 5.25 6.78
CA ALA A 146 3.38 4.19 6.13
C ALA A 146 2.98 4.04 4.67
N GLY A 147 3.85 3.44 3.89
CA GLY A 147 3.54 3.10 2.50
C GLY A 147 4.43 1.98 1.99
N THR A 148 3.95 1.28 0.95
CA THR A 148 4.66 0.14 0.37
C THR A 148 4.40 0.00 -1.12
N TYR A 149 5.37 -0.54 -1.84
CA TYR A 149 5.21 -1.05 -3.20
C TYR A 149 4.69 -2.48 -3.26
N LEU A 150 4.57 -3.15 -2.12
CA LEU A 150 4.07 -4.51 -2.05
C LEU A 150 2.55 -4.54 -2.19
N HIS A 151 2.08 -4.90 -3.37
CA HIS A 151 0.67 -5.22 -3.60
C HIS A 151 0.31 -6.53 -2.92
N GLY A 152 -0.95 -6.65 -2.46
CA GLY A 152 -1.41 -7.82 -1.71
C GLY A 152 -0.95 -7.85 -0.25
N ILE A 153 -0.36 -6.77 0.28
CA ILE A 153 0.10 -6.76 1.69
C ILE A 153 -1.05 -7.06 2.66
N PHE A 154 -2.25 -6.55 2.39
CA PHE A 154 -3.44 -6.81 3.20
C PHE A 154 -4.03 -8.23 3.02
N ASP A 155 -3.58 -9.00 2.05
CA ASP A 155 -3.97 -10.40 1.86
C ASP A 155 -3.28 -11.31 2.89
N ASN A 156 -2.15 -10.86 3.45
CA ASN A 156 -1.42 -11.54 4.51
C ASN A 156 -2.18 -11.41 5.83
N GLY A 157 -2.88 -12.47 6.23
CA GLY A 157 -3.82 -12.46 7.35
C GLY A 157 -3.18 -12.02 8.67
N SER A 158 -2.00 -12.56 9.02
CA SER A 158 -1.27 -12.19 10.22
C SER A 158 -0.82 -10.73 10.20
N TRP A 159 -0.23 -10.25 9.09
CA TRP A 159 0.19 -8.85 8.94
C TRP A 159 -1.00 -7.89 9.08
N ARG A 160 -2.09 -8.18 8.34
CA ARG A 160 -3.33 -7.39 8.42
C ARG A 160 -3.88 -7.35 9.84
N ARG A 161 -3.81 -8.48 10.57
CA ARG A 161 -4.28 -8.55 11.95
C ARG A 161 -3.41 -7.74 12.90
N HIS A 162 -2.09 -7.75 12.76
CA HIS A 162 -1.20 -6.89 13.53
C HIS A 162 -1.51 -5.42 13.30
N TRP A 163 -1.68 -5.00 12.02
CA TRP A 163 -2.05 -3.64 11.67
C TRP A 163 -3.39 -3.23 12.28
N LEU A 164 -4.41 -4.07 12.17
CA LEU A 164 -5.73 -3.81 12.78
C LEU A 164 -5.65 -3.79 14.32
N ASN A 165 -4.85 -4.64 14.94
CA ASN A 165 -4.66 -4.64 16.38
C ASN A 165 -3.99 -3.36 16.88
N MET A 166 -3.06 -2.80 16.12
CA MET A 166 -2.48 -1.48 16.42
C MET A 166 -3.56 -0.39 16.45
N LEU A 167 -4.51 -0.39 15.49
CA LEU A 167 -5.66 0.53 15.50
C LEU A 167 -6.57 0.28 16.69
N ARG A 168 -6.84 -0.99 17.03
CA ARG A 168 -7.66 -1.38 18.18
C ARG A 168 -7.07 -0.91 19.50
N GLN A 169 -5.76 -1.08 19.70
CA GLN A 169 -5.06 -0.64 20.90
C GLN A 169 -5.19 0.86 21.14
N ARG A 170 -5.12 1.68 20.09
CA ARG A 170 -5.37 3.12 20.21
C ARG A 170 -6.79 3.45 20.69
N LYS A 171 -7.76 2.59 20.36
CA LYS A 171 -9.15 2.70 20.84
C LYS A 171 -9.35 2.01 22.17
N LYS A 172 -8.29 1.55 22.83
CA LYS A 172 -8.35 0.77 24.09
C LYS A 172 -9.18 -0.50 23.96
N LEU A 173 -9.26 -1.08 22.75
CA LEU A 173 -9.91 -2.35 22.48
C LEU A 173 -8.91 -3.49 22.59
N THR A 174 -9.34 -4.62 23.12
CA THR A 174 -8.52 -5.84 23.22
C THR A 174 -8.05 -6.30 21.85
N PRO A 175 -6.74 -6.58 21.65
CA PRO A 175 -6.25 -7.19 20.42
C PRO A 175 -6.94 -8.53 20.14
N LEU A 176 -7.14 -8.83 18.87
CA LEU A 176 -7.68 -10.11 18.41
C LEU A 176 -6.54 -11.07 18.03
N PRO A 177 -6.79 -12.39 18.02
CA PRO A 177 -5.79 -13.38 17.62
C PRO A 177 -5.16 -13.08 16.26
N ILE A 178 -3.84 -13.24 16.17
CA ILE A 178 -3.06 -12.92 14.97
C ILE A 178 -3.05 -14.06 13.94
N THR A 179 -3.40 -15.27 14.34
CA THR A 179 -3.43 -16.43 13.46
C THR A 179 -4.63 -16.31 12.51
N TYR A 180 -4.35 -15.86 11.30
CA TYR A 180 -5.37 -15.70 10.26
C TYR A 180 -4.77 -16.13 8.92
N PRO A 181 -5.48 -16.95 8.13
CA PRO A 181 -4.95 -17.46 6.87
C PRO A 181 -4.77 -16.33 5.86
N HIS A 182 -3.89 -16.57 4.90
CA HIS A 182 -3.74 -15.70 3.73
C HIS A 182 -5.04 -15.66 2.93
N HIS A 183 -5.38 -14.50 2.36
CA HIS A 183 -6.63 -14.36 1.58
C HIS A 183 -6.67 -15.32 0.38
N GLY A 184 -5.52 -15.55 -0.29
CA GLY A 184 -5.40 -16.53 -1.38
C GLY A 184 -5.81 -17.93 -0.95
N GLU A 185 -5.35 -18.40 0.22
CA GLU A 185 -5.72 -19.73 0.75
C GLU A 185 -7.23 -19.86 0.98
N GLN A 186 -7.84 -18.80 1.53
CA GLN A 186 -9.31 -18.78 1.73
C GLN A 186 -10.06 -18.79 0.40
N LYS A 187 -9.53 -18.09 -0.61
CA LYS A 187 -10.12 -18.07 -1.95
C LYS A 187 -10.05 -19.44 -2.60
N GLU A 188 -8.91 -20.12 -2.55
CA GLU A 188 -8.76 -21.48 -3.08
C GLU A 188 -9.75 -22.46 -2.41
N LEU A 189 -9.82 -22.46 -1.07
CA LEU A 189 -10.80 -23.28 -0.34
C LEU A 189 -12.25 -22.98 -0.74
N LEU A 190 -12.57 -21.74 -1.06
CA LEU A 190 -13.90 -21.38 -1.55
C LEU A 190 -14.14 -21.89 -2.96
N LEU A 191 -13.16 -21.80 -3.85
CA LEU A 191 -13.24 -22.30 -5.22
C LEU A 191 -13.39 -23.83 -5.23
N ASP A 192 -12.64 -24.55 -4.40
CA ASP A 192 -12.77 -26.00 -4.22
C ASP A 192 -14.20 -26.39 -3.81
N ARG A 193 -14.75 -25.71 -2.80
CA ARG A 193 -16.13 -25.94 -2.36
C ARG A 193 -17.18 -25.64 -3.45
N LEU A 194 -16.94 -24.62 -4.25
CA LEU A 194 -17.82 -24.32 -5.39
C LEU A 194 -17.71 -25.37 -6.48
N ALA A 195 -16.51 -25.87 -6.76
CA ALA A 195 -16.28 -26.96 -7.70
C ALA A 195 -16.99 -28.24 -7.24
N ASP A 196 -16.80 -28.64 -5.98
CA ASP A 196 -17.46 -29.79 -5.37
C ASP A 196 -19.01 -29.69 -5.49
N ALA A 197 -19.56 -28.52 -5.17
CA ALA A 197 -20.99 -28.27 -5.26
C ALA A 197 -21.48 -28.31 -6.72
N PHE A 198 -20.69 -27.83 -7.66
CA PHE A 198 -21.01 -27.87 -9.10
C PHE A 198 -21.04 -29.32 -9.61
N GLU A 199 -20.02 -30.13 -9.28
CA GLU A 199 -19.95 -31.54 -9.66
C GLU A 199 -21.10 -32.37 -9.07
N GLN A 200 -21.58 -32.03 -7.88
CA GLN A 200 -22.73 -32.72 -7.26
C GLN A 200 -24.06 -32.46 -7.97
N HIS A 201 -24.20 -31.34 -8.67
CA HIS A 201 -25.47 -30.89 -9.21
C HIS A 201 -25.50 -30.77 -10.75
N VAL A 202 -24.35 -30.85 -11.40
CA VAL A 202 -24.20 -30.72 -12.86
C VAL A 202 -23.43 -31.91 -13.40
N ASP A 203 -24.02 -32.62 -14.39
CA ASP A 203 -23.30 -33.66 -15.11
C ASP A 203 -22.27 -33.02 -16.06
N ILE A 204 -21.00 -33.13 -15.71
CA ILE A 204 -19.88 -32.61 -16.49
C ILE A 204 -19.29 -33.63 -17.46
N SER A 205 -19.77 -34.92 -17.46
CA SER A 205 -19.26 -35.98 -18.32
C SER A 205 -19.22 -35.59 -19.80
N PRO A 206 -20.23 -34.89 -20.37
CA PRO A 206 -20.18 -34.48 -21.78
C PRO A 206 -19.06 -33.48 -22.12
N LEU A 207 -18.51 -32.77 -21.13
CA LEU A 207 -17.42 -31.81 -21.31
C LEU A 207 -16.03 -32.47 -21.22
N LEU A 208 -15.93 -33.63 -20.59
CA LEU A 208 -14.69 -34.37 -20.42
C LEU A 208 -14.41 -35.39 -21.52
N GLU A 209 -15.43 -35.74 -22.30
CA GLU A 209 -15.36 -36.71 -23.38
C GLU A 209 -15.12 -36.05 -24.76
N ALA A 210 -14.94 -34.72 -24.85
CA ALA A 210 -14.68 -33.95 -26.06
C ALA A 210 -13.16 -33.63 -26.18
#